data_ad04d9f36588b706e4d1feb4a6fe0e7f
#
_entry.id   ad04d9f36588b706e4d1feb4a6fe0e7f
#
_cell.length_a   1.000
_cell.length_b   1.000
_cell.length_c   1.000
_cell.angle_alpha   90.00
_cell.angle_beta   90.00
_cell.angle_gamma   90.00
#
_symmetry.space_group_name_H-M   'P 1'
#
loop_
_entity.id
_entity.type
_entity.pdbx_description
1 polymer ?
#
loop_
_entity_poly.entity_id
_entity_poly.type
_entity_poly.pdbx_seq_one_letter_code
_entity_poly.pdbx_strand_id
1 'polypeptide(L)'
;MECNREAAYAKLAVQFARALVAGDFDLAHTLLAPELGADFSPSRLRETYAAMLEYGDGPPTDVDLIVTMEQWQLPEQRPTDLGWAYVAIAGDSYSEAVTVVVETTDRGPAIRHLEWGRP
;
A
#
# COMPACT_ATOMS: atom_id res chain seq x y z
N MET A 1 15.07 12.14 -5.22
CA MET A 1 13.84 11.44 -4.80
C MET A 1 13.44 11.88 -3.42
N GLU A 2 12.21 12.27 -3.27
CA GLU A 2 11.71 12.68 -1.97
C GLU A 2 11.05 11.52 -1.25
N CYS A 3 11.17 11.54 0.08
CA CYS A 3 10.51 10.57 0.92
C CYS A 3 10.01 11.30 2.17
N ASN A 4 8.73 11.69 2.13
CA ASN A 4 8.10 12.43 3.22
C ASN A 4 7.52 11.47 4.25
N ARG A 5 8.39 10.87 5.05
CA ARG A 5 8.04 9.84 6.03
C ARG A 5 7.08 10.33 7.12
N GLU A 6 7.06 11.64 7.38
CA GLU A 6 6.23 12.20 8.45
C GLU A 6 4.81 12.52 8.01
N ALA A 7 4.55 12.53 6.70
CA ALA A 7 3.21 12.81 6.20
C ALA A 7 2.24 11.70 6.59
N ALA A 8 1.00 12.08 6.89
CA ALA A 8 -0.04 11.13 7.28
C ALA A 8 -0.26 10.05 6.21
N TYR A 9 -0.25 10.43 4.93
CA TYR A 9 -0.43 9.46 3.85
C TYR A 9 0.71 8.44 3.79
N ALA A 10 1.93 8.86 4.07
CA ALA A 10 3.09 7.97 4.08
C ALA A 10 3.00 6.97 5.23
N LYS A 11 2.60 7.45 6.41
CA LYS A 11 2.41 6.58 7.57
C LYS A 11 1.31 5.55 7.31
N LEU A 12 0.23 5.96 6.66
CA LEU A 12 -0.87 5.06 6.31
C LEU A 12 -0.40 3.97 5.34
N ALA A 13 0.40 4.36 4.34
CA ALA A 13 0.96 3.40 3.37
C ALA A 13 1.83 2.35 4.06
N VAL A 14 2.71 2.77 4.96
CA VAL A 14 3.56 1.86 5.73
C VAL A 14 2.72 0.96 6.63
N GLN A 15 1.70 1.52 7.29
CA GLN A 15 0.80 0.76 8.14
C GLN A 15 0.07 -0.33 7.34
N PHE A 16 -0.37 -0.01 6.13
CA PHE A 16 -1.01 -0.97 5.24
C PHE A 16 -0.06 -2.13 4.91
N ALA A 17 1.16 -1.81 4.48
CA ALA A 17 2.15 -2.83 4.14
C ALA A 17 2.50 -3.71 5.34
N ARG A 18 2.63 -3.12 6.53
CA ARG A 18 2.89 -3.88 7.75
C ARG A 18 1.74 -4.79 8.11
N ALA A 19 0.50 -4.36 7.90
CA ALA A 19 -0.67 -5.20 8.13
C ALA A 19 -0.64 -6.42 7.20
N LEU A 20 -0.27 -6.23 5.93
CA LEU A 20 -0.13 -7.35 5.00
C LEU A 20 0.93 -8.35 5.48
N VAL A 21 2.10 -7.85 5.86
CA VAL A 21 3.21 -8.71 6.33
C VAL A 21 2.82 -9.46 7.61
N ALA A 22 2.06 -8.82 8.49
CA ALA A 22 1.59 -9.46 9.73
C ALA A 22 0.45 -10.46 9.50
N GLY A 23 -0.11 -10.51 8.28
CA GLY A 23 -1.25 -11.35 7.99
C GLY A 23 -2.56 -10.80 8.52
N ASP A 24 -2.59 -9.52 8.90
CA ASP A 24 -3.78 -8.86 9.43
C ASP A 24 -4.55 -8.19 8.28
N PHE A 25 -5.22 -9.01 7.49
CA PHE A 25 -5.94 -8.53 6.30
C PHE A 25 -7.21 -7.77 6.66
N ASP A 26 -7.77 -8.00 7.84
CA ASP A 26 -8.91 -7.21 8.33
C ASP A 26 -8.48 -5.77 8.60
N LEU A 27 -7.34 -5.57 9.27
CA LEU A 27 -6.79 -4.22 9.47
C LEU A 27 -6.44 -3.57 8.14
N ALA A 28 -5.77 -4.28 7.25
CA ALA A 28 -5.42 -3.75 5.93
C ALA A 28 -6.67 -3.26 5.20
N HIS A 29 -7.76 -4.03 5.25
CA HIS A 29 -9.03 -3.67 4.62
C HIS A 29 -9.61 -2.38 5.20
N THR A 30 -9.49 -2.17 6.52
CA THR A 30 -10.02 -0.95 7.15
C THR A 30 -9.32 0.32 6.68
N LEU A 31 -8.13 0.21 6.12
CA LEU A 31 -7.37 1.36 5.61
C LEU A 31 -7.75 1.75 4.19
N LEU A 32 -8.58 0.95 3.51
CA LEU A 32 -9.02 1.22 2.15
C LEU A 32 -10.20 2.17 2.13
N ALA A 33 -10.24 3.03 1.12
CA ALA A 33 -11.44 3.83 0.84
C ALA A 33 -12.61 2.90 0.52
N PRO A 34 -13.87 3.33 0.78
CA PRO A 34 -15.02 2.43 0.63
C PRO A 34 -15.14 1.78 -0.76
N GLU A 35 -14.88 2.52 -1.82
CA GLU A 35 -14.96 1.97 -3.18
C GLU A 35 -13.92 0.88 -3.40
N LEU A 36 -12.70 1.11 -2.97
CA LEU A 36 -11.63 0.12 -3.12
C LEU A 36 -11.88 -1.07 -2.20
N GLY A 37 -12.35 -0.83 -0.98
CA GLY A 37 -12.67 -1.88 -0.03
C GLY A 37 -13.79 -2.81 -0.51
N ALA A 38 -14.72 -2.28 -1.34
CA ALA A 38 -15.76 -3.10 -1.94
C ALA A 38 -15.18 -4.09 -2.97
N ASP A 39 -14.09 -3.68 -3.65
CA ASP A 39 -13.42 -4.54 -4.65
C ASP A 39 -12.42 -5.49 -4.01
N PHE A 40 -11.86 -5.14 -2.86
CA PHE A 40 -10.85 -5.93 -2.18
C PHE A 40 -11.31 -6.28 -0.77
N SER A 41 -12.01 -7.39 -0.63
CA SER A 41 -12.31 -7.99 0.68
C SER A 41 -11.00 -8.42 1.36
N PRO A 42 -11.01 -8.67 2.68
CA PRO A 42 -9.83 -9.23 3.34
C PRO A 42 -9.30 -10.51 2.69
N SER A 43 -10.20 -11.40 2.23
CA SER A 43 -9.80 -12.63 1.53
C SER A 43 -9.11 -12.33 0.20
N ARG A 44 -9.61 -11.34 -0.54
CA ARG A 44 -9.01 -10.97 -1.81
C ARG A 44 -7.66 -10.28 -1.62
N LEU A 45 -7.52 -9.48 -0.58
CA LEU A 45 -6.22 -8.90 -0.21
C LEU A 45 -5.21 -10.01 0.07
N ARG A 46 -5.62 -11.03 0.84
CA ARG A 46 -4.75 -12.17 1.15
C ARG A 46 -4.32 -12.89 -0.13
N GLU A 47 -5.26 -13.19 -1.01
CA GLU A 47 -4.98 -13.89 -2.27
C GLU A 47 -4.04 -13.10 -3.16
N THR A 48 -4.28 -11.80 -3.32
CA THR A 48 -3.47 -10.94 -4.18
C THR A 48 -2.06 -10.79 -3.62
N TYR A 49 -1.95 -10.61 -2.30
CA TYR A 49 -0.67 -10.50 -1.62
C TYR A 49 0.13 -11.81 -1.77
N ALA A 50 -0.52 -12.95 -1.54
CA ALA A 50 0.13 -14.25 -1.68
C ALA A 50 0.62 -14.48 -3.11
N ALA A 51 -0.16 -14.10 -4.11
CA ALA A 51 0.22 -14.23 -5.51
C ALA A 51 1.45 -13.38 -5.84
N MET A 52 1.55 -12.18 -5.27
CA MET A 52 2.70 -11.30 -5.46
C MET A 52 3.98 -11.94 -4.89
N LEU A 53 3.86 -12.65 -3.77
CA LEU A 53 4.99 -13.26 -3.10
C LEU A 53 5.31 -14.68 -3.58
N GLU A 54 4.53 -15.21 -4.52
CA GLU A 54 4.63 -16.62 -4.96
C GLU A 54 6.05 -17.02 -5.38
N TYR A 55 6.76 -16.09 -6.01
CA TYR A 55 8.13 -16.35 -6.48
C TYR A 55 9.19 -16.00 -5.45
N GLY A 56 8.79 -15.49 -4.30
CA GLY A 56 9.71 -15.21 -3.20
C GLY A 56 10.05 -16.47 -2.44
N ASP A 57 11.23 -16.47 -1.83
CA ASP A 57 11.70 -17.58 -1.01
C ASP A 57 11.55 -17.21 0.46
N GLY A 58 10.51 -17.76 1.10
CA GLY A 58 10.24 -17.53 2.50
C GLY A 58 9.34 -16.32 2.76
N PRO A 59 9.00 -16.08 4.03
CA PRO A 59 8.11 -14.97 4.39
C PRO A 59 8.83 -13.62 4.29
N PRO A 60 8.09 -12.53 4.03
CA PRO A 60 8.67 -11.19 4.09
C PRO A 60 8.99 -10.82 5.53
N THR A 61 10.10 -10.10 5.71
CA THR A 61 10.59 -9.69 7.02
C THR A 61 10.65 -8.17 7.18
N ASP A 62 10.73 -7.44 6.07
CA ASP A 62 10.94 -5.99 6.11
C ASP A 62 9.92 -5.23 5.30
N VAL A 63 9.54 -4.07 5.83
CA VAL A 63 8.73 -3.08 5.13
C VAL A 63 9.54 -1.78 5.10
N ASP A 64 9.74 -1.22 3.91
CA ASP A 64 10.54 -0.01 3.76
C ASP A 64 9.87 0.97 2.80
N LEU A 65 9.64 2.19 3.28
CA LEU A 65 9.12 3.27 2.46
C LEU A 65 10.24 3.80 1.56
N ILE A 66 10.07 3.61 0.25
CA ILE A 66 11.13 3.94 -0.72
C ILE A 66 10.99 5.36 -1.26
N VAL A 67 9.78 5.73 -1.69
CA VAL A 67 9.55 7.06 -2.28
C VAL A 67 8.12 7.51 -2.04
N THR A 68 7.95 8.81 -1.86
CA THR A 68 6.63 9.45 -1.79
C THR A 68 6.56 10.56 -2.83
N MET A 69 5.33 10.85 -3.28
CA MET A 69 5.08 11.96 -4.20
C MET A 69 3.78 12.66 -3.80
N GLU A 70 3.77 13.97 -3.90
CA GLU A 70 2.56 14.77 -3.73
C GLU A 70 2.00 15.21 -5.08
N GLN A 71 2.77 15.02 -6.17
CA GLN A 71 2.31 15.24 -7.55
C GLN A 71 2.81 14.08 -8.40
N TRP A 72 1.93 13.52 -9.21
CA TRP A 72 2.25 12.40 -10.10
C TRP A 72 1.28 12.35 -11.27
N GLN A 73 1.58 11.53 -12.28
CA GLN A 73 0.79 11.45 -13.51
C GLN A 73 -0.14 10.23 -13.55
N LEU A 74 0.31 9.08 -13.07
CA LEU A 74 -0.46 7.84 -13.12
C LEU A 74 -0.48 7.14 -11.77
N PRO A 75 -1.66 6.72 -11.27
CA PRO A 75 -2.98 6.98 -11.85
C PRO A 75 -3.29 8.47 -11.83
N GLU A 76 -4.26 8.90 -12.61
CA GLU A 76 -4.62 10.33 -12.69
C GLU A 76 -4.89 10.89 -11.28
N GLN A 77 -4.21 11.98 -10.96
CA GLN A 77 -4.34 12.60 -9.65
C GLN A 77 -5.69 13.32 -9.53
N ARG A 78 -6.33 13.18 -8.36
CA ARG A 78 -7.61 13.80 -8.05
C ARG A 78 -7.44 14.90 -7.00
N PRO A 79 -8.37 15.88 -6.96
CA PRO A 79 -8.28 16.96 -5.97
C PRO A 79 -8.27 16.49 -4.51
N THR A 80 -8.86 15.34 -4.21
CA THR A 80 -8.90 14.79 -2.86
C THR A 80 -7.66 13.99 -2.49
N ASP A 81 -6.74 13.75 -3.44
CA ASP A 81 -5.55 12.95 -3.17
C ASP A 81 -4.57 13.70 -2.27
N LEU A 82 -4.05 12.98 -1.30
CA LEU A 82 -3.06 13.50 -0.35
C LEU A 82 -1.64 13.13 -0.74
N GLY A 83 -1.44 11.94 -1.29
CA GLY A 83 -0.11 11.51 -1.65
C GLY A 83 -0.08 10.13 -2.29
N TRP A 84 1.08 9.84 -2.88
CA TRP A 84 1.42 8.57 -3.53
C TRP A 84 2.65 8.01 -2.80
N ALA A 85 2.64 6.72 -2.51
CA ALA A 85 3.74 6.09 -1.80
C ALA A 85 4.07 4.73 -2.39
N TYR A 86 5.36 4.46 -2.53
CA TYR A 86 5.91 3.20 -2.99
C TYR A 86 6.60 2.53 -1.81
N VAL A 87 6.10 1.37 -1.40
CA VAL A 87 6.56 0.68 -0.19
C VAL A 87 7.09 -0.69 -0.56
N ALA A 88 8.34 -0.96 -0.23
CA ALA A 88 8.96 -2.26 -0.46
C ALA A 88 8.55 -3.25 0.62
N ILE A 89 8.32 -4.48 0.20
CA ILE A 89 8.04 -5.61 1.08
C ILE A 89 9.08 -6.67 0.71
N ALA A 90 10.02 -6.91 1.60
CA ALA A 90 11.20 -7.71 1.29
C ALA A 90 11.37 -8.89 2.24
N GLY A 91 11.83 -10.00 1.69
CA GLY A 91 12.34 -11.15 2.44
C GLY A 91 13.85 -11.25 2.30
N ASP A 92 14.41 -12.39 2.70
CA ASP A 92 15.87 -12.58 2.71
C ASP A 92 16.49 -12.55 1.32
N SER A 93 15.75 -13.02 0.31
CA SER A 93 16.29 -13.18 -1.04
C SER A 93 15.46 -12.51 -2.12
N TYR A 94 14.46 -11.72 -1.74
CA TYR A 94 13.56 -11.07 -2.71
C TYR A 94 13.07 -9.73 -2.19
N SER A 95 12.59 -8.90 -3.11
CA SER A 95 11.91 -7.65 -2.77
C SER A 95 10.74 -7.46 -3.74
N GLU A 96 9.57 -7.24 -3.16
CA GLU A 96 8.38 -6.82 -3.89
C GLU A 96 7.94 -5.46 -3.38
N ALA A 97 6.87 -4.94 -3.94
CA ALA A 97 6.41 -3.62 -3.52
C ALA A 97 4.91 -3.48 -3.72
N VAL A 98 4.34 -2.53 -2.99
CA VAL A 98 2.98 -2.08 -3.20
C VAL A 98 3.00 -0.56 -3.35
N THR A 99 2.28 -0.06 -4.34
CA THR A 99 2.09 1.37 -4.55
C THR A 99 0.70 1.73 -4.10
N VAL A 100 0.58 2.77 -3.29
CA VAL A 100 -0.71 3.23 -2.79
C VAL A 100 -0.91 4.70 -3.12
N VAL A 101 -2.17 5.07 -3.41
CA VAL A 101 -2.60 6.47 -3.48
C VAL A 101 -3.58 6.68 -2.34
N VAL A 102 -3.32 7.68 -1.53
CA VAL A 102 -4.13 8.02 -0.35
C VAL A 102 -4.92 9.28 -0.64
N GLU A 103 -6.20 9.23 -0.37
CA GLU A 103 -7.09 10.40 -0.49
C GLU A 103 -7.68 10.77 0.85
N THR A 104 -8.19 11.99 0.95
CA THR A 104 -8.99 12.39 2.11
C THR A 104 -10.43 11.94 1.91
N THR A 105 -11.05 11.45 2.98
CA THR A 105 -12.46 11.07 3.01
C THR A 105 -13.12 11.70 4.23
N ASP A 106 -14.45 11.54 4.35
CA ASP A 106 -15.19 12.02 5.53
C ASP A 106 -14.68 11.42 6.84
N ARG A 107 -13.99 10.28 6.74
CA ARG A 107 -13.43 9.57 7.90
C ARG A 107 -11.93 9.78 8.05
N GLY A 108 -11.33 10.66 7.26
CA GLY A 108 -9.90 10.90 7.24
C GLY A 108 -9.22 10.25 6.05
N PRO A 109 -7.88 10.11 6.09
CA PRO A 109 -7.13 9.51 4.98
C PRO A 109 -7.48 8.04 4.77
N ALA A 110 -7.58 7.63 3.51
CA ALA A 110 -7.85 6.25 3.13
C ALA A 110 -7.19 5.94 1.78
N ILE A 111 -6.88 4.68 1.55
CA ILE A 111 -6.24 4.24 0.31
C ILE A 111 -7.31 4.06 -0.76
N ARG A 112 -7.19 4.79 -1.88
CA ARG A 112 -8.13 4.67 -3.00
C ARG A 112 -7.63 3.84 -4.16
N HIS A 113 -6.31 3.57 -4.23
CA HIS A 113 -5.71 2.88 -5.35
C HIS A 113 -4.54 2.04 -4.87
N LEU A 114 -4.42 0.84 -5.41
CA LEU A 114 -3.33 -0.10 -5.12
C LEU A 114 -2.74 -0.60 -6.43
N GLU A 115 -1.41 -0.68 -6.48
CA GLU A 115 -0.69 -1.40 -7.52
C GLU A 115 0.22 -2.40 -6.84
N TRP A 116 0.12 -3.66 -7.28
CA TRP A 116 0.85 -4.77 -6.68
C TRP A 116 2.08 -5.11 -7.51
N GLY A 117 3.20 -5.31 -6.81
CA GLY A 117 4.44 -5.66 -7.47
C GLY A 117 5.28 -4.44 -7.80
N ARG A 118 6.50 -4.70 -8.29
CA ARG A 118 7.43 -3.64 -8.72
C ARG A 118 7.00 -3.11 -10.07
N PRO A 119 7.16 -1.80 -10.31
CA PRO A 119 6.84 -1.24 -11.60
C PRO A 119 7.71 -1.77 -12.73
#